data_b30208a1a2f0ad971ef2acb7c29aa41f
#
_entry.id   b30208a1a2f0ad971ef2acb7c29aa41f
#
_cell.length_a   1.000
_cell.length_b   1.000
_cell.length_c   1.000
_cell.angle_alpha   90.00
_cell.angle_beta   90.00
_cell.angle_gamma   90.00
#
_symmetry.space_group_name_H-M   'P 1'
#
loop_
_entity.id
_entity.type
_entity.pdbx_description
1 polymer ?
#
loop_
_entity_poly.entity_id
_entity_poly.type
_entity_poly.pdbx_seq_one_letter_code
_entity_poly.pdbx_strand_id
1 'polypeptide(L)'
;FIGLTSYKSGPLGMVSVSGLSKSLRENGLKTGRLRTDTTPRLLADSVDWDMLDRQESISEPESFSHFGQKRVYKGVICALTRTNADTHEVMRKYFDRSPLVQGTLDSEGPRYCPSIDDKVIRFPEKDTHPIFLEPINPEGREVYMQNFSTSMCLEAQLESVRTLKGCGSAHILRPGYAIEYDFVDPTQLYPWLETRKIPGLFL
;
A
#
# COMPACT_ATOMS: atom_id res chain seq x y z
N PHE A 1 10.84 5.07 1.97
CA PHE A 1 10.89 5.36 3.41
C PHE A 1 10.34 4.18 4.20
N ILE A 2 11.08 3.78 5.22
CA ILE A 2 10.64 2.86 6.28
C ILE A 2 11.06 3.54 7.59
N GLY A 3 10.10 4.06 8.33
CA GLY A 3 10.40 5.02 9.38
C GLY A 3 11.15 6.22 8.80
N LEU A 4 12.05 6.77 9.56
CA LEU A 4 12.86 7.92 9.12
C LEU A 4 14.00 7.57 8.16
N THR A 5 14.16 6.28 7.82
CA THR A 5 15.17 5.82 6.87
C THR A 5 14.65 5.88 5.45
N SER A 6 15.38 6.54 4.56
CA SER A 6 15.05 6.62 3.14
C SER A 6 16.16 6.00 2.28
N TYR A 7 15.76 5.38 1.19
CA TYR A 7 16.65 4.80 0.19
C TYR A 7 16.33 5.38 -1.18
N LYS A 8 17.38 5.68 -1.94
CA LYS A 8 17.22 6.07 -3.34
C LYS A 8 16.96 4.83 -4.18
N SER A 9 15.71 4.51 -4.37
CA SER A 9 15.26 3.24 -4.97
C SER A 9 13.91 3.44 -5.67
N GLY A 10 13.57 2.53 -6.57
CA GLY A 10 12.20 2.33 -7.06
C GLY A 10 11.41 1.38 -6.15
N PRO A 11 10.17 0.99 -6.55
CA PRO A 11 9.36 0.01 -5.82
C PRO A 11 10.11 -1.32 -5.66
N LEU A 12 9.92 -1.99 -4.53
CA LEU A 12 10.51 -3.31 -4.25
C LEU A 12 12.05 -3.37 -4.39
N GLY A 13 12.76 -2.26 -4.16
CA GLY A 13 14.21 -2.22 -4.30
C GLY A 13 14.71 -2.10 -5.75
N MET A 14 13.83 -1.84 -6.71
CA MET A 14 14.21 -1.55 -8.09
C MET A 14 15.09 -0.29 -8.16
N VAL A 15 15.86 -0.18 -9.23
CA VAL A 15 16.70 1.01 -9.46
C VAL A 15 15.83 2.25 -9.64
N SER A 16 16.19 3.34 -8.98
CA SER A 16 15.51 4.62 -9.17
C SER A 16 15.89 5.24 -10.50
N VAL A 17 14.92 5.83 -11.20
CA VAL A 17 15.13 6.56 -12.45
C VAL A 17 14.88 8.05 -12.20
N SER A 18 15.92 8.88 -12.38
CA SER A 18 15.81 10.34 -12.20
C SER A 18 16.02 11.13 -13.49
N GLY A 19 16.61 10.51 -14.53
CA GLY A 19 16.93 11.18 -15.79
C GLY A 19 15.70 11.62 -16.57
N LEU A 20 14.64 10.82 -16.57
CA LEU A 20 13.42 11.13 -17.31
C LEU A 20 12.73 12.40 -16.77
N SER A 21 12.52 12.50 -15.47
CA SER A 21 11.90 13.69 -14.85
C SER A 21 12.74 14.94 -15.07
N LYS A 22 14.07 14.83 -15.05
CA LYS A 22 14.97 15.93 -15.39
C LYS A 22 14.76 16.37 -16.84
N SER A 23 14.78 15.43 -17.78
CA SER A 23 14.56 15.72 -19.21
C SER A 23 13.21 16.37 -19.48
N LEU A 24 12.13 15.88 -18.84
CA LEU A 24 10.80 16.48 -18.99
C LEU A 24 10.77 17.94 -18.50
N ARG A 25 11.42 18.24 -17.38
CA ARG A 25 11.55 19.62 -16.86
C ARG A 25 12.39 20.52 -17.78
N GLU A 26 13.49 20.01 -18.29
CA GLU A 26 14.36 20.75 -19.23
C GLU A 26 13.64 21.08 -20.53
N ASN A 27 12.71 20.21 -20.96
CA ASN A 27 11.81 20.48 -22.08
C ASN A 27 10.55 21.27 -21.67
N GLY A 28 10.53 21.80 -20.48
CA GLY A 28 9.57 22.80 -19.98
C GLY A 28 8.25 22.22 -19.53
N LEU A 29 8.14 20.92 -19.24
CA LEU A 29 6.98 20.36 -18.59
C LEU A 29 7.06 20.58 -17.06
N LYS A 30 5.95 20.96 -16.48
CA LYS A 30 5.81 21.09 -15.02
C LYS A 30 5.61 19.70 -14.44
N THR A 31 6.46 19.36 -13.48
CA THR A 31 6.33 18.11 -12.71
C THR A 31 6.01 18.46 -11.26
N GLY A 32 5.28 17.58 -10.61
CA GLY A 32 5.08 17.58 -9.17
C GLY A 32 5.55 16.26 -8.58
N ARG A 33 5.34 16.09 -7.27
CA ARG A 33 5.71 14.88 -6.56
C ARG A 33 4.56 14.37 -5.73
N LEU A 34 4.24 13.09 -5.90
CA LEU A 34 3.23 12.36 -5.14
C LEU A 34 3.88 11.23 -4.36
N ARG A 35 3.16 10.69 -3.42
CA ARG A 35 3.56 9.49 -2.68
C ARG A 35 2.43 8.48 -2.61
N THR A 36 2.80 7.24 -2.40
CA THR A 36 1.90 6.18 -1.98
C THR A 36 2.58 5.30 -0.95
N ASP A 37 1.78 4.64 -0.12
CA ASP A 37 2.27 3.70 0.87
C ASP A 37 1.85 2.29 0.45
N THR A 38 2.74 1.32 0.65
CA THR A 38 2.41 -0.09 0.51
C THR A 38 2.26 -0.75 1.88
N THR A 39 1.65 -1.91 1.89
CA THR A 39 1.39 -2.68 3.10
C THR A 39 2.51 -3.70 3.37
N PRO A 40 2.74 -4.13 4.61
CA PRO A 40 3.58 -5.28 4.90
C PRO A 40 3.11 -6.53 4.18
N ARG A 41 4.06 -7.44 3.91
CA ARG A 41 3.76 -8.79 3.42
C ARG A 41 4.09 -9.79 4.51
N LEU A 42 3.13 -10.65 4.83
CA LEU A 42 3.31 -11.66 5.88
C LEU A 42 3.62 -13.02 5.28
N LEU A 43 4.31 -13.85 6.06
CA LEU A 43 4.44 -15.28 5.79
C LEU A 43 3.12 -15.98 6.16
N ALA A 44 2.48 -16.66 5.21
CA ALA A 44 1.17 -17.28 5.39
C ALA A 44 1.15 -18.30 6.54
N ASP A 45 2.21 -19.10 6.68
CA ASP A 45 2.34 -20.11 7.73
C ASP A 45 2.45 -19.51 9.15
N SER A 46 2.68 -18.20 9.25
CA SER A 46 2.75 -17.48 10.53
C SER A 46 1.43 -16.82 10.93
N VAL A 47 0.38 -16.99 10.13
CA VAL A 47 -0.97 -16.49 10.37
C VAL A 47 -1.84 -17.63 10.86
N ASP A 48 -2.58 -17.43 11.94
CA ASP A 48 -3.58 -18.37 12.43
C ASP A 48 -4.91 -18.13 11.72
N TRP A 49 -5.08 -18.81 10.60
CA TRP A 49 -6.25 -18.67 9.72
C TRP A 49 -7.56 -19.16 10.36
N ASP A 50 -7.49 -20.06 11.34
CA ASP A 50 -8.68 -20.60 12.00
C ASP A 50 -9.32 -19.61 12.97
N MET A 51 -8.56 -18.61 13.38
CA MET A 51 -9.08 -17.49 14.19
C MET A 51 -9.79 -16.42 13.38
N LEU A 52 -9.71 -16.45 12.05
CA LEU A 52 -10.13 -15.35 11.17
C LEU A 52 -11.47 -15.61 10.50
N ASP A 53 -12.16 -14.52 10.15
CA ASP A 53 -13.40 -14.59 9.39
C ASP A 53 -13.06 -14.81 7.91
N ARG A 54 -13.34 -16.00 7.38
CA ARG A 54 -13.03 -16.39 6.00
C ARG A 54 -13.92 -15.64 5.02
N GLN A 55 -13.30 -15.18 3.94
CA GLN A 55 -13.97 -14.56 2.80
C GLN A 55 -13.81 -15.49 1.59
N GLU A 56 -14.85 -16.29 1.33
CA GLU A 56 -14.83 -17.23 0.22
C GLU A 56 -15.11 -16.52 -1.10
N SER A 57 -14.48 -17.00 -2.17
CA SER A 57 -14.79 -16.55 -3.53
C SER A 57 -16.14 -17.12 -3.97
N ILE A 58 -16.79 -16.43 -4.93
CA ILE A 58 -17.99 -16.94 -5.59
C ILE A 58 -17.66 -18.26 -6.29
N SER A 59 -18.45 -19.32 -6.01
CA SER A 59 -18.23 -20.66 -6.56
C SER A 59 -18.35 -20.73 -8.09
N GLU A 60 -19.20 -19.90 -8.65
CA GLU A 60 -19.41 -19.76 -10.09
C GLU A 60 -19.24 -18.30 -10.52
N PRO A 61 -18.00 -17.84 -10.74
CA PRO A 61 -17.76 -16.45 -11.14
C PRO A 61 -18.29 -16.18 -12.54
N GLU A 62 -19.05 -15.10 -12.66
CA GLU A 62 -19.45 -14.57 -13.96
C GLU A 62 -18.23 -14.03 -14.72
N SER A 63 -18.20 -14.24 -16.04
CA SER A 63 -17.14 -13.66 -16.86
C SER A 63 -17.39 -12.18 -17.11
N PHE A 64 -16.38 -11.33 -16.92
CA PHE A 64 -16.40 -9.93 -17.35
C PHE A 64 -16.32 -9.78 -18.86
N SER A 65 -15.91 -10.83 -19.59
CA SER A 65 -15.87 -10.85 -21.05
C SER A 65 -17.18 -11.34 -21.65
N HIS A 66 -17.73 -10.64 -22.62
CA HIS A 66 -18.89 -11.10 -23.40
C HIS A 66 -18.65 -12.44 -24.13
N PHE A 67 -17.38 -12.78 -24.38
CA PHE A 67 -16.97 -14.02 -25.05
C PHE A 67 -16.39 -15.04 -24.04
N GLY A 68 -16.53 -14.76 -22.74
CA GLY A 68 -15.93 -15.56 -21.68
C GLY A 68 -16.59 -16.93 -21.56
N GLN A 69 -15.78 -17.98 -21.50
CA GLN A 69 -16.23 -19.29 -21.08
C GLN A 69 -16.34 -19.34 -19.54
N LYS A 70 -17.35 -20.05 -19.02
CA LYS A 70 -17.43 -20.37 -17.58
C LYS A 70 -16.13 -21.09 -17.17
N ARG A 71 -15.35 -20.48 -16.28
CA ARG A 71 -14.15 -21.09 -15.71
C ARG A 71 -14.46 -21.52 -14.28
N VAL A 72 -14.14 -22.76 -13.96
CA VAL A 72 -14.11 -23.19 -12.56
C VAL A 72 -12.87 -22.57 -11.95
N TYR A 73 -13.06 -21.59 -11.09
CA TYR A 73 -11.97 -20.93 -10.38
C TYR A 73 -11.84 -21.54 -8.98
N LYS A 74 -10.69 -22.15 -8.71
CA LYS A 74 -10.31 -22.46 -7.34
C LYS A 74 -9.79 -21.17 -6.72
N GLY A 75 -10.69 -20.38 -6.17
CA GLY A 75 -10.37 -19.10 -5.55
C GLY A 75 -9.44 -19.27 -4.37
N VAL A 76 -8.61 -18.26 -4.15
CA VAL A 76 -7.84 -18.13 -2.92
C VAL A 76 -8.78 -17.61 -1.83
N ILE A 77 -8.81 -18.26 -0.66
CA ILE A 77 -9.61 -17.81 0.46
C ILE A 77 -8.87 -16.65 1.13
N CYS A 78 -9.53 -15.49 1.16
CA CYS A 78 -9.09 -14.35 1.93
C CYS A 78 -9.67 -14.40 3.34
N ALA A 79 -9.12 -13.62 4.25
CA ALA A 79 -9.65 -13.54 5.60
C ALA A 79 -9.72 -12.08 6.08
N LEU A 80 -10.66 -11.82 6.96
CA LEU A 80 -10.86 -10.51 7.57
C LEU A 80 -10.37 -10.53 9.01
N THR A 81 -9.54 -9.54 9.34
CA THR A 81 -9.18 -9.13 10.70
C THR A 81 -9.45 -7.64 10.89
N ARG A 82 -9.15 -7.11 12.06
CA ARG A 82 -9.38 -5.69 12.37
C ARG A 82 -8.29 -5.17 13.28
N THR A 83 -7.96 -3.88 13.15
CA THR A 83 -7.20 -3.18 14.19
C THR A 83 -8.03 -3.09 15.47
N ASN A 84 -7.38 -2.86 16.59
CA ASN A 84 -7.98 -2.70 17.91
C ASN A 84 -7.25 -1.60 18.69
N ALA A 85 -7.65 -1.37 19.93
CA ALA A 85 -7.05 -0.35 20.79
C ALA A 85 -5.53 -0.54 20.96
N ASP A 86 -5.07 -1.78 21.17
CA ASP A 86 -3.65 -2.11 21.33
C ASP A 86 -2.87 -1.78 20.05
N THR A 87 -3.46 -2.09 18.87
CA THR A 87 -2.87 -1.72 17.56
C THR A 87 -2.64 -0.21 17.47
N HIS A 88 -3.66 0.56 17.84
CA HIS A 88 -3.60 2.02 17.77
C HIS A 88 -2.64 2.60 18.82
N GLU A 89 -2.56 2.00 19.99
CA GLU A 89 -1.60 2.40 21.04
C GLU A 89 -0.16 2.16 20.60
N VAL A 90 0.12 0.97 20.06
CA VAL A 90 1.44 0.65 19.49
C VAL A 90 1.81 1.66 18.40
N MET A 91 0.90 1.98 17.48
CA MET A 91 1.20 2.98 16.44
C MET A 91 1.53 4.34 17.04
N ARG A 92 0.74 4.82 18.01
CA ARG A 92 0.99 6.12 18.67
C ARG A 92 2.34 6.17 19.38
N LYS A 93 2.77 5.07 19.99
CA LYS A 93 4.09 4.93 20.66
C LYS A 93 5.26 5.24 19.71
N TYR A 94 5.10 4.99 18.41
CA TYR A 94 6.13 5.17 17.39
C TYR A 94 5.93 6.37 16.46
N PHE A 95 5.02 7.29 16.77
CA PHE A 95 4.78 8.48 15.94
C PHE A 95 5.98 9.41 15.82
N ASP A 96 6.87 9.42 16.82
CA ASP A 96 8.16 10.13 16.77
C ASP A 96 9.10 9.58 15.69
N ARG A 97 8.87 8.34 15.21
CA ARG A 97 9.62 7.67 14.14
C ARG A 97 8.81 7.49 12.85
N SER A 98 7.65 8.12 12.74
CA SER A 98 6.81 8.09 11.54
C SER A 98 7.22 9.22 10.59
N PRO A 99 7.57 8.93 9.33
CA PRO A 99 7.91 9.96 8.36
C PRO A 99 6.72 10.86 8.02
N LEU A 100 5.50 10.35 8.15
CA LEU A 100 4.27 11.12 7.99
C LEU A 100 4.11 12.16 9.10
N VAL A 101 4.26 11.74 10.35
CA VAL A 101 4.08 12.62 11.53
C VAL A 101 5.20 13.64 11.64
N GLN A 102 6.43 13.22 11.34
CA GLN A 102 7.62 14.10 11.38
C GLN A 102 7.72 15.02 10.18
N GLY A 103 6.83 14.92 9.18
CA GLY A 103 6.85 15.78 8.01
C GLY A 103 8.10 15.61 7.13
N THR A 104 8.74 14.44 7.17
CA THR A 104 9.93 14.15 6.35
C THR A 104 9.60 13.74 4.91
N LEU A 105 8.32 13.57 4.61
CA LEU A 105 7.81 13.29 3.27
C LEU A 105 7.47 14.61 2.59
N ASP A 106 8.18 14.96 1.52
CA ASP A 106 8.03 16.23 0.79
C ASP A 106 6.83 16.22 -0.18
N SER A 107 6.10 15.12 -0.26
CA SER A 107 5.06 14.90 -1.26
C SER A 107 3.68 14.74 -0.63
N GLU A 108 2.65 15.12 -1.40
CA GLU A 108 1.27 14.89 -0.98
C GLU A 108 0.89 13.41 -1.10
N GLY A 109 0.21 12.89 -0.07
CA GLY A 109 -0.39 11.56 -0.08
C GLY A 109 -1.71 11.53 -0.85
N PRO A 110 -2.19 10.34 -1.23
CA PRO A 110 -3.47 10.19 -1.93
C PRO A 110 -4.63 10.61 -1.03
N ARG A 111 -5.60 11.32 -1.61
CA ARG A 111 -6.75 11.87 -0.88
C ARG A 111 -7.64 10.77 -0.27
N TYR A 112 -7.82 9.65 -0.98
CA TYR A 112 -8.80 8.61 -0.66
C TYR A 112 -8.21 7.28 -0.22
N CYS A 113 -6.89 7.18 -0.09
CA CYS A 113 -6.19 5.98 0.35
C CYS A 113 -5.17 6.33 1.45
N PRO A 114 -5.64 6.78 2.63
CA PRO A 114 -4.73 7.07 3.73
C PRO A 114 -4.07 5.79 4.25
N SER A 115 -2.82 5.89 4.70
CA SER A 115 -2.14 4.82 5.42
C SER A 115 -2.86 4.50 6.73
N ILE A 116 -2.56 3.36 7.35
CA ILE A 116 -3.21 2.98 8.60
C ILE A 116 -2.85 3.94 9.74
N ASP A 117 -1.61 4.41 9.78
CA ASP A 117 -1.16 5.43 10.73
C ASP A 117 -1.88 6.77 10.52
N ASP A 118 -2.11 7.18 9.26
CA ASP A 118 -2.90 8.37 8.92
C ASP A 118 -4.37 8.22 9.35
N LYS A 119 -4.95 7.01 9.23
CA LYS A 119 -6.31 6.73 9.71
C LYS A 119 -6.41 6.84 11.23
N VAL A 120 -5.43 6.33 11.96
CA VAL A 120 -5.38 6.43 13.44
C VAL A 120 -5.27 7.87 13.91
N ILE A 121 -4.60 8.73 13.12
CA ILE A 121 -4.47 10.17 13.42
C ILE A 121 -5.76 10.92 13.09
N ARG A 122 -6.32 10.71 11.89
CA ARG A 122 -7.48 11.49 11.39
C ARG A 122 -8.81 11.06 11.98
N PHE A 123 -8.92 9.80 12.41
CA PHE A 123 -10.16 9.23 12.93
C PHE A 123 -9.94 8.61 14.31
N PRO A 124 -9.52 9.41 15.31
CA PRO A 124 -9.21 8.92 16.65
C PRO A 124 -10.42 8.33 17.37
N GLU A 125 -11.62 8.67 16.93
CA GLU A 125 -12.89 8.15 17.45
C GLU A 125 -13.23 6.74 16.94
N LYS A 126 -12.50 6.24 15.94
CA LYS A 126 -12.71 4.89 15.41
C LYS A 126 -11.84 3.88 16.13
N ASP A 127 -12.46 2.97 16.84
CA ASP A 127 -11.77 1.92 17.59
C ASP A 127 -11.16 0.85 16.69
N THR A 128 -11.69 0.69 15.47
CA THR A 128 -11.27 -0.40 14.58
C THR A 128 -11.25 0.01 13.10
N HIS A 129 -10.32 -0.59 12.34
CA HIS A 129 -10.28 -0.55 10.88
C HIS A 129 -10.23 -1.98 10.32
N PRO A 130 -11.02 -2.31 9.29
CA PRO A 130 -10.99 -3.63 8.67
C PRO A 130 -9.68 -3.83 7.89
N ILE A 131 -9.10 -5.02 8.03
CA ILE A 131 -7.87 -5.44 7.34
C ILE A 131 -8.16 -6.76 6.65
N PHE A 132 -7.97 -6.83 5.34
CA PHE A 132 -8.09 -8.08 4.60
C PHE A 132 -6.72 -8.72 4.45
N LEU A 133 -6.65 -10.01 4.75
CA LEU A 133 -5.48 -10.84 4.52
C LEU A 133 -5.69 -11.63 3.24
N GLU A 134 -4.92 -11.30 2.22
CA GLU A 134 -5.10 -11.80 0.86
C GLU A 134 -3.82 -12.56 0.43
N PRO A 135 -3.87 -13.90 0.32
CA PRO A 135 -2.77 -14.64 -0.29
C PRO A 135 -2.51 -14.16 -1.72
N ILE A 136 -1.26 -13.83 -2.06
CA ILE A 136 -0.92 -13.20 -3.35
C ILE A 136 -1.03 -14.21 -4.51
N ASN A 137 -0.86 -15.48 -4.23
CA ASN A 137 -0.91 -16.55 -5.22
C ASN A 137 -1.56 -17.83 -4.64
N PRO A 138 -1.94 -18.79 -5.49
CA PRO A 138 -2.54 -20.05 -5.04
C PRO A 138 -1.63 -20.89 -4.11
N GLU A 139 -0.31 -20.77 -4.22
CA GLU A 139 0.66 -21.41 -3.34
C GLU A 139 0.71 -20.74 -1.95
N GLY A 140 0.13 -19.55 -1.84
CA GLY A 140 -0.25 -18.93 -0.58
C GLY A 140 0.88 -18.58 0.41
N ARG A 141 2.14 -18.54 -0.01
CA ARG A 141 3.25 -18.28 0.93
C ARG A 141 3.34 -16.82 1.39
N GLU A 142 2.89 -15.88 0.57
CA GLU A 142 2.95 -14.46 0.85
C GLU A 142 1.53 -13.89 0.95
N VAL A 143 1.25 -13.17 2.02
CA VAL A 143 -0.05 -12.55 2.32
C VAL A 143 0.05 -11.04 2.23
N TYR A 144 -0.83 -10.45 1.44
CA TYR A 144 -1.04 -9.00 1.34
C TYR A 144 -2.01 -8.54 2.43
N MET A 145 -1.69 -7.45 3.09
CA MET A 145 -2.55 -6.87 4.13
C MET A 145 -3.31 -5.66 3.58
N GLN A 146 -4.40 -5.87 2.87
CA GLN A 146 -5.19 -4.77 2.33
C GLN A 146 -5.71 -3.87 3.46
N ASN A 147 -5.65 -2.56 3.26
CA ASN A 147 -5.98 -1.50 4.21
C ASN A 147 -4.96 -1.26 5.34
N PHE A 148 -3.81 -1.95 5.35
CA PHE A 148 -2.75 -1.76 6.33
C PHE A 148 -1.49 -1.12 5.72
N SER A 149 -1.64 -0.28 4.69
CA SER A 149 -0.51 0.45 4.12
C SER A 149 0.11 1.39 5.17
N THR A 150 1.43 1.40 5.25
CA THR A 150 2.17 2.18 6.25
C THR A 150 3.62 2.39 5.84
N SER A 151 4.21 3.47 6.30
CA SER A 151 5.65 3.75 6.21
C SER A 151 6.33 3.84 7.57
N MET A 152 5.68 3.43 8.64
CA MET A 152 6.26 3.40 9.98
C MET A 152 7.51 2.51 10.04
N CYS A 153 8.33 2.69 11.06
CA CYS A 153 9.52 1.85 11.27
C CYS A 153 9.14 0.37 11.43
N LEU A 154 10.08 -0.53 11.14
CA LEU A 154 9.83 -1.97 11.11
C LEU A 154 9.31 -2.50 12.46
N GLU A 155 9.84 -1.99 13.56
CA GLU A 155 9.41 -2.37 14.91
C GLU A 155 7.92 -2.05 15.13
N ALA A 156 7.50 -0.84 14.74
CA ALA A 156 6.10 -0.43 14.83
C ALA A 156 5.19 -1.30 13.97
N GLN A 157 5.62 -1.63 12.75
CA GLN A 157 4.87 -2.52 11.87
C GLN A 157 4.71 -3.91 12.49
N LEU A 158 5.80 -4.50 13.00
CA LEU A 158 5.78 -5.83 13.57
C LEU A 158 4.94 -5.90 14.85
N GLU A 159 5.15 -4.94 15.78
CA GLU A 159 4.36 -4.89 17.01
C GLU A 159 2.87 -4.68 16.70
N SER A 160 2.52 -3.75 15.81
CA SER A 160 1.13 -3.48 15.42
C SER A 160 0.46 -4.67 14.75
N VAL A 161 1.15 -5.34 13.82
CA VAL A 161 0.62 -6.53 13.14
C VAL A 161 0.31 -7.64 14.15
N ARG A 162 1.16 -7.82 15.15
CA ARG A 162 1.00 -8.86 16.17
C ARG A 162 -0.14 -8.62 17.15
N THR A 163 -0.69 -7.42 17.21
CA THR A 163 -1.91 -7.15 17.98
C THR A 163 -3.20 -7.58 17.24
N LEU A 164 -3.13 -7.83 15.94
CA LEU A 164 -4.29 -8.22 15.17
C LEU A 164 -4.68 -9.68 15.48
N LYS A 165 -5.99 -9.94 15.57
CA LYS A 165 -6.51 -11.31 15.71
C LYS A 165 -5.97 -12.19 14.59
N GLY A 166 -5.46 -13.38 14.92
CA GLY A 166 -4.85 -14.32 13.99
C GLY A 166 -3.42 -13.99 13.57
N CYS A 167 -2.85 -12.85 13.99
CA CYS A 167 -1.51 -12.42 13.59
C CYS A 167 -0.49 -12.40 14.75
N GLY A 168 -0.80 -12.94 15.92
CA GLY A 168 0.06 -12.89 17.10
C GLY A 168 1.47 -13.46 16.90
N SER A 169 1.63 -14.43 16.02
CA SER A 169 2.92 -15.03 15.63
C SER A 169 3.40 -14.59 14.25
N ALA A 170 2.82 -13.54 13.68
CA ALA A 170 3.09 -13.13 12.31
C ALA A 170 4.56 -12.75 12.08
N HIS A 171 5.08 -13.19 10.93
CA HIS A 171 6.38 -12.82 10.40
C HIS A 171 6.21 -11.93 9.18
N ILE A 172 6.87 -10.77 9.19
CA ILE A 172 6.90 -9.85 8.06
C ILE A 172 8.01 -10.31 7.10
N LEU A 173 7.61 -10.72 5.90
CA LEU A 173 8.54 -11.05 4.81
C LEU A 173 9.12 -9.79 4.16
N ARG A 174 8.28 -8.76 4.02
CA ARG A 174 8.65 -7.44 3.50
C ARG A 174 7.91 -6.38 4.30
N PRO A 175 8.58 -5.33 4.78
CA PRO A 175 7.90 -4.23 5.44
C PRO A 175 7.04 -3.42 4.46
N GLY A 176 6.04 -2.74 4.98
CA GLY A 176 5.41 -1.61 4.30
C GLY A 176 6.40 -0.46 4.15
N TYR A 177 6.20 0.37 3.15
CA TYR A 177 7.05 1.54 2.91
C TYR A 177 6.27 2.62 2.16
N ALA A 178 6.69 3.88 2.32
CA ALA A 178 6.29 4.95 1.41
C ALA A 178 7.25 5.04 0.23
N ILE A 179 6.71 5.29 -0.95
CA ILE A 179 7.47 5.63 -2.14
C ILE A 179 6.99 6.97 -2.68
N GLU A 180 7.93 7.84 -3.00
CA GLU A 180 7.66 9.09 -3.69
C GLU A 180 8.00 8.95 -5.17
N TYR A 181 7.18 9.55 -6.02
CA TYR A 181 7.36 9.51 -7.47
C TYR A 181 6.97 10.84 -8.11
N ASP A 182 7.64 11.15 -9.22
CA ASP A 182 7.34 12.35 -9.99
C ASP A 182 6.13 12.10 -10.89
N PHE A 183 5.33 13.14 -11.11
CA PHE A 183 4.24 13.15 -12.08
C PHE A 183 4.29 14.43 -12.91
N VAL A 184 3.70 14.39 -14.09
CA VAL A 184 3.48 15.59 -14.91
C VAL A 184 2.09 16.14 -14.60
N ASP A 185 2.00 17.44 -14.38
CA ASP A 185 0.70 18.11 -14.15
C ASP A 185 -0.24 17.82 -15.33
N PRO A 186 -1.36 17.10 -15.10
CA PRO A 186 -2.27 16.66 -16.16
C PRO A 186 -2.95 17.81 -16.93
N THR A 187 -2.97 19.01 -16.38
CA THR A 187 -3.49 20.19 -17.09
C THR A 187 -2.67 20.57 -18.31
N GLN A 188 -1.46 20.05 -18.43
CA GLN A 188 -0.57 20.21 -19.59
C GLN A 188 -0.87 19.22 -20.72
N LEU A 189 -1.81 18.31 -20.52
CA LEU A 189 -2.20 17.33 -21.52
C LEU A 189 -3.50 17.73 -22.23
N TYR A 190 -3.66 17.24 -23.45
CA TYR A 190 -4.95 17.19 -24.11
C TYR A 190 -5.79 16.01 -23.56
N PRO A 191 -7.12 15.98 -23.81
CA PRO A 191 -7.96 14.86 -23.35
C PRO A 191 -7.52 13.48 -23.83
N TRP A 192 -6.77 13.41 -24.92
CA TRP A 192 -6.18 12.19 -25.48
C TRP A 192 -4.76 11.91 -24.96
N LEU A 193 -4.33 12.58 -23.89
CA LEU A 193 -3.07 12.39 -23.15
C LEU A 193 -1.79 12.87 -23.88
N GLU A 194 -1.90 13.50 -25.04
CA GLU A 194 -0.76 14.16 -25.69
C GLU A 194 -0.40 15.46 -24.95
N THR A 195 0.89 15.72 -24.78
CA THR A 195 1.31 16.98 -24.17
C THR A 195 1.03 18.17 -25.07
N ARG A 196 0.54 19.27 -24.49
CA ARG A 196 0.29 20.51 -25.25
C ARG A 196 1.56 21.18 -25.75
N LYS A 197 2.70 20.88 -25.13
CA LYS A 197 3.97 21.55 -25.39
C LYS A 197 4.86 20.80 -26.36
N ILE A 198 4.82 19.47 -26.35
CA ILE A 198 5.69 18.62 -27.16
C ILE A 198 4.79 17.71 -28.01
N PRO A 199 4.56 18.04 -29.30
CA PRO A 199 3.75 17.17 -30.16
C PRO A 199 4.32 15.77 -30.27
N GLY A 200 3.43 14.77 -30.23
CA GLY A 200 3.79 13.35 -30.30
C GLY A 200 4.27 12.73 -28.99
N LEU A 201 4.35 13.50 -27.90
CA LEU A 201 4.65 12.96 -26.55
C LEU A 201 3.34 12.74 -25.80
N PHE A 202 3.06 11.49 -25.47
CA PHE A 202 1.92 11.06 -24.66
C PHE A 202 2.40 10.62 -23.28
N LEU A 203 1.64 11.00 -22.22
CA LEU A 203 1.97 10.74 -20.82
C LEU A 203 0.76 10.23 -20.04
#